data_d46e31eefa29e7a00e7ff5db48051454
#
_entry.id   d46e31eefa29e7a00e7ff5db48051454
#
_cell.length_a   1.000
_cell.length_b   1.000
_cell.length_c   1.000
_cell.angle_alpha   90.00
_cell.angle_beta   90.00
_cell.angle_gamma   90.00
#
_symmetry.space_group_name_H-M   'P 1'
#
loop_
_entity.id
_entity.type
_entity.pdbx_description
1 polymer ?
#
loop_
_entity_poly.entity_id
_entity_poly.type
_entity_poly.pdbx_seq_one_letter_code
_entity_poly.pdbx_strand_id
1 'polypeptide(L)'
;FLSALVSLLYYVGALGFVVKWIGKGVGRLMGTTEVESFVAVANMFLGQTDSPILISKYLNKMTDSEIMVVLVSGMGSMSVSILGGYAALGIPMDYLLIASSLVPLGSILVAKMVLPQTEEVLNISEIKMDNKGNNANVLEAVAEGATTGIQMVISIGASLVAMVGLVFAVNKFIGLFGISLEQIFSYIFAPFGFFMGLEGSEILMEGSLLGS
;
A
#
# COMPACT_ATOMS: atom_id res chain seq x y z
N PHE A 1 17.12 8.64 0.19
CA PHE A 1 17.85 7.82 1.17
C PHE A 1 17.11 6.53 1.52
N LEU A 2 15.84 6.63 1.98
CA LEU A 2 15.06 5.45 2.37
C LEU A 2 14.90 4.45 1.22
N SER A 3 14.58 4.90 0.01
CA SER A 3 14.48 4.03 -1.17
C SER A 3 15.80 3.31 -1.46
N ALA A 4 16.93 4.00 -1.35
CA ALA A 4 18.25 3.39 -1.51
C ALA A 4 18.55 2.35 -0.42
N LEU A 5 18.12 2.62 0.83
CA LEU A 5 18.28 1.68 1.93
C LEU A 5 17.38 0.42 1.73
N VAL A 6 16.14 0.61 1.30
CA VAL A 6 15.23 -0.51 1.00
C VAL A 6 15.78 -1.36 -0.13
N SER A 7 16.29 -0.74 -1.20
CA SER A 7 16.91 -1.45 -2.34
C SER A 7 18.17 -2.24 -1.90
N LEU A 8 18.98 -1.66 -1.03
CA LEU A 8 20.12 -2.35 -0.42
C LEU A 8 19.69 -3.58 0.39
N LEU A 9 18.70 -3.41 1.29
CA LEU A 9 18.20 -4.50 2.13
C LEU A 9 17.55 -5.61 1.29
N TYR A 10 16.93 -5.23 0.18
CA TYR A 10 16.37 -6.17 -0.78
C TYR A 10 17.47 -6.98 -1.46
N TYR A 11 18.49 -6.30 -2.00
CA TYR A 11 19.63 -6.94 -2.68
C TYR A 11 20.39 -7.92 -1.78
N VAL A 12 20.64 -7.55 -0.52
CA VAL A 12 21.29 -8.41 0.48
C VAL A 12 20.40 -9.59 0.91
N GLY A 13 19.09 -9.53 0.61
CA GLY A 13 18.12 -10.56 0.99
C GLY A 13 17.54 -10.42 2.40
N ALA A 14 17.98 -9.42 3.15
CA ALA A 14 17.49 -9.17 4.51
C ALA A 14 15.99 -8.87 4.51
N LEU A 15 15.54 -8.04 3.57
CA LEU A 15 14.13 -7.71 3.42
C LEU A 15 13.29 -8.94 3.07
N GLY A 16 13.79 -9.78 2.15
CA GLY A 16 13.13 -11.02 1.79
C GLY A 16 12.97 -11.99 2.96
N PHE A 17 13.98 -12.08 3.80
CA PHE A 17 13.92 -12.88 5.02
C PHE A 17 12.82 -12.36 5.98
N VAL A 18 12.78 -11.06 6.21
CA VAL A 18 11.78 -10.41 7.07
C VAL A 18 10.36 -10.62 6.53
N VAL A 19 10.15 -10.35 5.24
CA VAL A 19 8.85 -10.52 4.57
C VAL A 19 8.37 -11.97 4.65
N LYS A 20 9.26 -12.94 4.41
CA LYS A 20 8.93 -14.37 4.50
C LYS A 20 8.55 -14.78 5.92
N TRP A 21 9.26 -14.28 6.92
CA TRP A 21 9.01 -14.60 8.32
C TRP A 21 7.68 -14.03 8.82
N ILE A 22 7.46 -12.74 8.57
CA ILE A 22 6.20 -12.06 8.92
C ILE A 22 5.04 -12.67 8.12
N GLY A 23 5.22 -12.92 6.81
CA GLY A 23 4.22 -13.54 5.95
C GLY A 23 3.77 -14.92 6.46
N LYS A 24 4.70 -15.75 6.92
CA LYS A 24 4.36 -17.04 7.57
C LYS A 24 3.53 -16.85 8.85
N GLY A 25 3.84 -15.84 9.64
CA GLY A 25 3.08 -15.49 10.84
C GLY A 25 1.64 -15.07 10.49
N VAL A 26 1.51 -14.15 9.53
CA VAL A 26 0.22 -13.66 9.02
C VAL A 26 -0.59 -14.81 8.41
N GLY A 27 0.03 -15.63 7.57
CA GLY A 27 -0.63 -16.78 6.95
C GLY A 27 -1.18 -17.78 7.96
N ARG A 28 -0.40 -18.06 9.01
CA ARG A 28 -0.85 -18.95 10.09
C ARG A 28 -1.99 -18.34 10.91
N LEU A 29 -1.94 -17.02 11.15
CA LEU A 29 -2.97 -16.31 11.92
C LEU A 29 -4.29 -16.21 11.15
N MET A 30 -4.20 -15.91 9.84
CA MET A 30 -5.36 -15.66 8.99
C MET A 30 -5.86 -16.92 8.26
N GLY A 31 -5.11 -18.03 8.28
CA GLY A 31 -5.45 -19.26 7.55
C GLY A 31 -5.38 -19.08 6.02
N THR A 32 -4.50 -18.21 5.54
CA THR A 32 -4.34 -17.86 4.13
C THR A 32 -3.16 -18.57 3.49
N THR A 33 -3.08 -18.54 2.14
CA THR A 33 -1.98 -19.16 1.41
C THR A 33 -0.65 -18.44 1.66
N GLU A 34 0.46 -19.13 1.41
CA GLU A 34 1.80 -18.53 1.54
C GLU A 34 1.98 -17.35 0.57
N VAL A 35 1.39 -17.42 -0.63
CA VAL A 35 1.46 -16.36 -1.64
C VAL A 35 0.71 -15.12 -1.17
N GLU A 36 -0.52 -15.27 -0.71
CA GLU A 36 -1.36 -14.16 -0.22
C GLU A 36 -0.69 -13.41 0.92
N SER A 37 -0.26 -14.15 1.93
CA SER A 37 0.40 -13.57 3.10
C SER A 37 1.72 -12.93 2.76
N PHE A 38 2.49 -13.56 1.87
CA PHE A 38 3.77 -13.05 1.42
C PHE A 38 3.60 -11.71 0.69
N VAL A 39 2.66 -11.63 -0.25
CA VAL A 39 2.43 -10.41 -1.03
C VAL A 39 1.86 -9.29 -0.18
N ALA A 40 0.89 -9.59 0.68
CA ALA A 40 0.32 -8.59 1.58
C ALA A 40 1.39 -7.96 2.49
N VAL A 41 2.31 -8.77 3.01
CA VAL A 41 3.44 -8.28 3.81
C VAL A 41 4.51 -7.61 2.95
N ALA A 42 4.80 -8.12 1.75
CA ALA A 42 5.75 -7.49 0.84
C ALA A 42 5.31 -6.09 0.43
N ASN A 43 4.01 -5.88 0.21
CA ASN A 43 3.44 -4.57 -0.11
C ASN A 43 3.70 -3.52 0.99
N MET A 44 3.75 -3.93 2.25
CA MET A 44 4.07 -3.05 3.37
C MET A 44 5.47 -2.43 3.25
N PHE A 45 6.43 -3.16 2.71
CA PHE A 45 7.83 -2.72 2.59
C PHE A 45 8.15 -2.13 1.22
N LEU A 46 7.77 -2.82 0.16
CA LEU A 46 8.14 -2.49 -1.21
C LEU A 46 7.11 -1.59 -1.89
N GLY A 47 5.83 -1.68 -1.45
CA GLY A 47 4.74 -0.95 -2.08
C GLY A 47 4.13 -1.72 -3.26
N GLN A 48 3.10 -1.10 -3.82
CA GLN A 48 2.20 -1.72 -4.81
C GLN A 48 2.84 -2.03 -6.17
N THR A 49 3.93 -1.38 -6.52
CA THR A 49 4.59 -1.56 -7.81
C THR A 49 5.55 -2.74 -7.82
N ASP A 50 6.32 -2.90 -6.75
CA ASP A 50 7.43 -3.85 -6.72
C ASP A 50 6.99 -5.23 -6.21
N SER A 51 6.02 -5.26 -5.29
CA SER A 51 5.54 -6.50 -4.69
C SER A 51 4.90 -7.47 -5.72
N PRO A 52 4.05 -7.04 -6.69
CA PRO A 52 3.54 -7.94 -7.72
C PRO A 52 4.61 -8.51 -8.64
N ILE A 53 5.72 -7.79 -8.84
CA ILE A 53 6.85 -8.28 -9.65
C ILE A 53 7.46 -9.54 -9.02
N LEU A 54 7.52 -9.60 -7.68
CA LEU A 54 8.06 -10.76 -6.97
C LEU A 54 7.29 -12.04 -7.23
N ILE A 55 5.99 -11.92 -7.45
CA ILE A 55 5.10 -13.07 -7.69
C ILE A 55 4.73 -13.24 -9.16
N SER A 56 5.27 -12.43 -10.07
CA SER A 56 4.93 -12.45 -11.49
C SER A 56 5.04 -13.85 -12.12
N LYS A 57 6.01 -14.65 -11.67
CA LYS A 57 6.21 -16.05 -12.11
C LYS A 57 5.08 -17.00 -11.65
N TYR A 58 4.33 -16.61 -10.65
CA TYR A 58 3.27 -17.42 -10.05
C TYR A 58 1.86 -16.98 -10.46
N LEU A 59 1.71 -15.79 -11.05
CA LEU A 59 0.40 -15.20 -11.40
C LEU A 59 -0.50 -16.14 -12.20
N ASN A 60 0.07 -16.88 -13.18
CA ASN A 60 -0.69 -17.84 -14.00
C ASN A 60 -1.16 -19.10 -13.24
N LYS A 61 -0.74 -19.27 -12.00
CA LYS A 61 -1.08 -20.40 -11.14
C LYS A 61 -1.91 -20.00 -9.94
N MET A 62 -2.12 -18.71 -9.75
CA MET A 62 -2.88 -18.17 -8.66
C MET A 62 -4.38 -18.22 -8.96
N THR A 63 -5.16 -18.43 -7.92
CA THR A 63 -6.61 -18.35 -7.99
C THR A 63 -7.07 -16.87 -8.05
N ASP A 64 -8.29 -16.66 -8.52
CA ASP A 64 -8.87 -15.30 -8.57
C ASP A 64 -8.92 -14.64 -7.18
N SER A 65 -9.18 -15.43 -6.13
CA SER A 65 -9.14 -14.95 -4.75
C SER A 65 -7.74 -14.52 -4.31
N GLU A 66 -6.70 -15.24 -4.68
CA GLU A 66 -5.30 -14.86 -4.41
C GLU A 66 -4.91 -13.58 -5.15
N ILE A 67 -5.33 -13.44 -6.41
CA ILE A 67 -5.12 -12.22 -7.20
C ILE A 67 -5.86 -11.03 -6.57
N MET A 68 -7.07 -11.24 -6.06
CA MET A 68 -7.82 -10.20 -5.33
C MET A 68 -7.05 -9.71 -4.10
N VAL A 69 -6.42 -10.60 -3.33
CA VAL A 69 -5.56 -10.20 -2.20
C VAL A 69 -4.38 -9.35 -2.67
N VAL A 70 -3.75 -9.69 -3.79
CA VAL A 70 -2.65 -8.90 -4.37
C VAL A 70 -3.12 -7.48 -4.69
N LEU A 71 -4.27 -7.36 -5.36
CA LEU A 71 -4.83 -6.06 -5.76
C LEU A 71 -5.22 -5.21 -4.54
N VAL A 72 -6.00 -5.77 -3.62
CA VAL A 72 -6.48 -5.04 -2.44
C VAL A 72 -5.32 -4.65 -1.52
N SER A 73 -4.35 -5.55 -1.30
CA SER A 73 -3.19 -5.23 -0.47
C SER A 73 -2.28 -4.19 -1.13
N GLY A 74 -2.16 -4.22 -2.46
CA GLY A 74 -1.43 -3.20 -3.21
C GLY A 74 -2.08 -1.82 -3.09
N MET A 75 -3.39 -1.74 -3.22
CA MET A 75 -4.13 -0.47 -3.11
C MET A 75 -4.17 0.08 -1.69
N GLY A 76 -4.20 -0.80 -0.69
CA GLY A 76 -4.29 -0.41 0.72
C GLY A 76 -2.95 -0.08 1.38
N SER A 77 -1.82 -0.47 0.78
CA SER A 77 -0.50 -0.35 1.42
C SER A 77 0.30 0.85 0.94
N MET A 78 1.17 1.33 1.82
CA MET A 78 2.18 2.34 1.51
C MET A 78 3.57 1.75 1.75
N SER A 79 4.51 2.05 0.84
CA SER A 79 5.90 1.62 1.04
C SER A 79 6.57 2.33 2.22
N VAL A 80 7.56 1.68 2.81
CA VAL A 80 8.37 2.28 3.90
C VAL A 80 9.00 3.60 3.48
N SER A 81 9.33 3.78 2.20
CA SER A 81 9.88 5.02 1.68
C SER A 81 8.88 6.19 1.79
N ILE A 82 7.61 5.94 1.57
CA ILE A 82 6.54 6.94 1.70
C ILE A 82 6.26 7.24 3.16
N LEU A 83 6.26 6.23 4.04
CA LEU A 83 6.11 6.42 5.49
C LEU A 83 7.17 7.38 6.04
N GLY A 84 8.42 7.26 5.58
CA GLY A 84 9.48 8.20 5.93
C GLY A 84 9.21 9.64 5.48
N GLY A 85 8.55 9.81 4.35
CA GLY A 85 8.09 11.12 3.87
C GLY A 85 7.03 11.74 4.80
N TYR A 86 6.04 10.96 5.21
CA TYR A 86 5.01 11.43 6.16
C TYR A 86 5.59 11.77 7.53
N ALA A 87 6.54 10.98 8.03
CA ALA A 87 7.25 11.28 9.26
C ALA A 87 8.02 12.62 9.17
N ALA A 88 8.64 12.92 8.02
CA ALA A 88 9.30 14.18 7.76
C ALA A 88 8.33 15.38 7.72
N LEU A 89 7.06 15.15 7.39
CA LEU A 89 6.00 16.17 7.44
C LEU A 89 5.43 16.37 8.85
N GLY A 90 5.94 15.64 9.86
CA GLY A 90 5.57 15.82 11.26
C GLY A 90 4.51 14.84 11.76
N ILE A 91 4.11 13.85 11.00
CA ILE A 91 3.19 12.80 11.46
C ILE A 91 3.94 11.87 12.41
N PRO A 92 3.44 11.62 13.64
CA PRO A 92 4.11 10.73 14.59
C PRO A 92 4.30 9.33 14.01
N MET A 93 5.52 8.81 14.13
CA MET A 93 5.90 7.51 13.56
C MET A 93 5.07 6.35 14.13
N ASP A 94 4.60 6.47 15.38
CA ASP A 94 3.82 5.44 16.05
C ASP A 94 2.51 5.13 15.29
N TYR A 95 1.79 6.16 14.87
CA TYR A 95 0.56 5.99 14.08
C TYR A 95 0.84 5.40 12.71
N LEU A 96 1.92 5.82 12.06
CA LEU A 96 2.33 5.30 10.76
C LEU A 96 2.68 3.80 10.83
N LEU A 97 3.41 3.38 11.87
CA LEU A 97 3.78 1.99 12.08
C LEU A 97 2.57 1.12 12.43
N ILE A 98 1.67 1.60 13.28
CA ILE A 98 0.43 0.89 13.63
C ILE A 98 -0.42 0.71 12.36
N ALA A 99 -0.68 1.78 11.62
CA ALA A 99 -1.46 1.72 10.38
C ALA A 99 -0.84 0.75 9.38
N SER A 100 0.47 0.88 9.11
CA SER A 100 1.19 0.02 8.18
C SER A 100 1.18 -1.46 8.57
N SER A 101 1.25 -1.79 9.87
CA SER A 101 1.20 -3.17 10.34
C SER A 101 -0.19 -3.80 10.28
N LEU A 102 -1.25 -3.00 10.36
CA LEU A 102 -2.63 -3.48 10.23
C LEU A 102 -3.06 -3.68 8.76
N VAL A 103 -2.44 -2.99 7.82
CA VAL A 103 -2.81 -3.06 6.39
C VAL A 103 -2.76 -4.48 5.82
N PRO A 104 -1.73 -5.31 6.02
CA PRO A 104 -1.72 -6.68 5.50
C PRO A 104 -2.91 -7.51 5.99
N LEU A 105 -3.24 -7.39 7.27
CA LEU A 105 -4.36 -8.12 7.88
C LEU A 105 -5.70 -7.63 7.33
N GLY A 106 -5.91 -6.31 7.32
CA GLY A 106 -7.12 -5.68 6.81
C GLY A 106 -7.36 -5.97 5.33
N SER A 107 -6.32 -5.89 4.50
CA SER A 107 -6.43 -6.16 3.06
C SER A 107 -6.79 -7.60 2.76
N ILE A 108 -6.19 -8.57 3.47
CA ILE A 108 -6.56 -9.98 3.32
C ILE A 108 -8.02 -10.18 3.72
N LEU A 109 -8.44 -9.63 4.85
CA LEU A 109 -9.79 -9.76 5.34
C LEU A 109 -10.80 -9.19 4.33
N VAL A 110 -10.59 -7.97 3.87
CA VAL A 110 -11.48 -7.32 2.89
C VAL A 110 -11.49 -8.08 1.57
N ALA A 111 -10.32 -8.50 1.06
CA ALA A 111 -10.25 -9.27 -0.17
C ALA A 111 -11.03 -10.58 -0.08
N LYS A 112 -10.94 -11.31 1.05
CA LYS A 112 -11.68 -12.55 1.27
C LYS A 112 -13.17 -12.36 1.50
N MET A 113 -13.60 -11.19 2.00
CA MET A 113 -15.01 -10.82 2.06
C MET A 113 -15.60 -10.55 0.67
N VAL A 114 -14.81 -9.91 -0.22
CA VAL A 114 -15.25 -9.61 -1.60
C VAL A 114 -15.21 -10.84 -2.48
N LEU A 115 -14.13 -11.60 -2.40
CA LEU A 115 -13.93 -12.82 -3.21
C LEU A 115 -13.36 -13.96 -2.34
N PRO A 116 -14.23 -14.78 -1.74
CA PRO A 116 -13.80 -15.93 -0.95
C PRO A 116 -13.04 -16.97 -1.77
N GLN A 117 -12.14 -17.71 -1.12
CA GLN A 117 -11.44 -18.81 -1.75
C GLN A 117 -12.38 -20.00 -1.92
N THR A 118 -12.74 -20.33 -3.15
CA THR A 118 -13.59 -21.46 -3.53
C THR A 118 -12.86 -22.49 -4.38
N GLU A 119 -11.71 -22.13 -4.91
CA GLU A 119 -10.90 -22.98 -5.78
C GLU A 119 -9.81 -23.71 -5.00
N GLU A 120 -9.36 -24.85 -5.51
CA GLU A 120 -8.21 -25.56 -4.93
C GLU A 120 -6.93 -24.76 -5.14
N VAL A 121 -6.26 -24.48 -4.03
CA VAL A 121 -5.00 -23.74 -4.04
C VAL A 121 -3.87 -24.65 -4.45
N LEU A 122 -3.13 -24.29 -5.48
CA LEU A 122 -1.89 -24.97 -5.82
C LEU A 122 -0.83 -24.64 -4.76
N ASN A 123 -0.36 -25.67 -4.04
CA ASN A 123 0.72 -25.51 -3.06
C ASN A 123 2.00 -25.01 -3.76
N ILE A 124 2.21 -23.72 -3.73
CA ILE A 124 3.46 -23.10 -4.11
C ILE A 124 4.36 -23.14 -2.87
N SER A 125 5.00 -24.28 -2.66
CA SER A 125 5.69 -24.63 -1.42
C SER A 125 6.90 -23.76 -1.06
N GLU A 126 7.43 -22.96 -1.99
CA GLU A 126 8.46 -21.96 -1.70
C GLU A 126 8.46 -20.82 -2.71
N ILE A 127 8.09 -19.64 -2.26
CA ILE A 127 8.33 -18.41 -3.03
C ILE A 127 9.83 -18.10 -2.95
N LYS A 128 10.52 -18.27 -4.07
CA LYS A 128 11.92 -17.87 -4.20
C LYS A 128 11.95 -16.40 -4.63
N MET A 129 12.40 -15.54 -3.74
CA MET A 129 12.70 -14.15 -4.10
C MET A 129 13.98 -14.10 -4.92
N ASP A 130 13.91 -13.42 -6.05
CA ASP A 130 15.12 -13.03 -6.78
C ASP A 130 15.63 -11.71 -6.16
N ASN A 131 16.43 -11.83 -5.11
CA ASN A 131 16.91 -10.69 -4.34
C ASN A 131 17.83 -9.77 -5.14
N LYS A 132 18.46 -10.27 -6.20
CA LYS A 132 19.40 -9.48 -6.99
C LYS A 132 18.74 -8.66 -8.08
N GLY A 133 17.53 -9.09 -8.56
CA GLY A 133 16.89 -8.45 -9.70
C GLY A 133 17.86 -8.34 -10.88
N ASN A 134 17.93 -7.16 -11.47
CA ASN A 134 18.86 -6.85 -12.58
C ASN A 134 20.21 -6.27 -12.09
N ASN A 135 20.43 -6.12 -10.79
CA ASN A 135 21.60 -5.46 -10.25
C ASN A 135 22.82 -6.40 -10.16
N ALA A 136 23.93 -6.00 -10.76
CA ALA A 136 25.15 -6.79 -10.75
C ALA A 136 25.91 -6.70 -9.40
N ASN A 137 25.73 -5.61 -8.65
CA ASN A 137 26.42 -5.38 -7.39
C ASN A 137 25.64 -4.47 -6.44
N VAL A 138 26.09 -4.39 -5.18
CA VAL A 138 25.47 -3.61 -4.11
C VAL A 138 25.39 -2.11 -4.44
N LEU A 139 26.43 -1.56 -5.06
CA LEU A 139 26.48 -0.13 -5.38
C LEU A 139 25.44 0.23 -6.45
N GLU A 140 25.25 -0.64 -7.42
CA GLU A 140 24.23 -0.50 -8.45
C GLU A 140 22.83 -0.55 -7.84
N ALA A 141 22.55 -1.48 -6.93
CA ALA A 141 21.29 -1.55 -6.22
C ALA A 141 20.99 -0.28 -5.41
N VAL A 142 22.00 0.29 -4.74
CA VAL A 142 21.87 1.56 -4.01
C VAL A 142 21.62 2.73 -4.97
N ALA A 143 22.32 2.79 -6.09
CA ALA A 143 22.16 3.83 -7.10
C ALA A 143 20.78 3.78 -7.78
N GLU A 144 20.31 2.57 -8.12
CA GLU A 144 18.99 2.34 -8.65
C GLU A 144 17.89 2.78 -7.65
N GLY A 145 18.03 2.37 -6.38
CA GLY A 145 17.11 2.78 -5.33
C GLY A 145 17.10 4.29 -5.10
N ALA A 146 18.26 4.95 -5.19
CA ALA A 146 18.34 6.41 -5.10
C ALA A 146 17.62 7.09 -6.28
N THR A 147 17.85 6.61 -7.50
CA THR A 147 17.20 7.11 -8.72
C THR A 147 15.69 6.94 -8.67
N THR A 148 15.24 5.75 -8.29
CA THR A 148 13.81 5.45 -8.12
C THR A 148 13.18 6.38 -7.08
N GLY A 149 13.88 6.62 -5.96
CA GLY A 149 13.42 7.55 -4.93
C GLY A 149 13.27 8.98 -5.42
N ILE A 150 14.18 9.48 -6.25
CA ILE A 150 14.09 10.82 -6.85
C ILE A 150 12.92 10.88 -7.85
N GLN A 151 12.78 9.88 -8.70
CA GLN A 151 11.67 9.79 -9.64
C GLN A 151 10.31 9.77 -8.94
N MET A 152 10.19 9.03 -7.82
CA MET A 152 9.01 9.02 -6.99
C MET A 152 8.67 10.41 -6.44
N VAL A 153 9.64 11.13 -5.90
CA VAL A 153 9.42 12.49 -5.36
C VAL A 153 8.93 13.43 -6.46
N ILE A 154 9.55 13.39 -7.65
CA ILE A 154 9.13 14.22 -8.78
C ILE A 154 7.71 13.86 -9.23
N SER A 155 7.41 12.57 -9.39
CA SER A 155 6.09 12.09 -9.82
C SER A 155 4.99 12.45 -8.82
N ILE A 156 5.24 12.24 -7.52
CA ILE A 156 4.30 12.60 -6.47
C ILE A 156 4.10 14.12 -6.43
N GLY A 157 5.19 14.90 -6.49
CA GLY A 157 5.11 16.36 -6.52
C GLY A 157 4.31 16.88 -7.72
N ALA A 158 4.57 16.34 -8.91
CA ALA A 158 3.82 16.71 -10.12
C ALA A 158 2.34 16.34 -10.00
N SER A 159 2.02 15.16 -9.50
CA SER A 159 0.64 14.70 -9.27
C SER A 159 -0.08 15.57 -8.24
N LEU A 160 0.59 15.92 -7.13
CA LEU A 160 0.01 16.81 -6.12
C LEU A 160 -0.29 18.19 -6.68
N VAL A 161 0.64 18.80 -7.44
CA VAL A 161 0.40 20.10 -8.08
C VAL A 161 -0.78 20.04 -9.05
N ALA A 162 -0.87 18.98 -9.84
CA ALA A 162 -1.97 18.79 -10.80
C ALA A 162 -3.32 18.59 -10.06
N MET A 163 -3.35 17.74 -9.04
CA MET A 163 -4.58 17.47 -8.28
C MET A 163 -5.05 18.67 -7.47
N VAL A 164 -4.14 19.33 -6.75
CA VAL A 164 -4.49 20.56 -6.01
C VAL A 164 -5.00 21.65 -6.96
N GLY A 165 -4.36 21.80 -8.13
CA GLY A 165 -4.83 22.73 -9.17
C GLY A 165 -6.23 22.38 -9.69
N LEU A 166 -6.49 21.09 -9.92
CA LEU A 166 -7.81 20.60 -10.36
C LEU A 166 -8.87 20.86 -9.29
N VAL A 167 -8.61 20.47 -8.03
CA VAL A 167 -9.53 20.69 -6.90
C VAL A 167 -9.82 22.17 -6.72
N PHE A 168 -8.78 23.03 -6.83
CA PHE A 168 -8.96 24.47 -6.76
C PHE A 168 -9.87 25.00 -7.89
N ALA A 169 -9.66 24.55 -9.14
CA ALA A 169 -10.48 24.94 -10.29
C ALA A 169 -11.93 24.49 -10.11
N VAL A 170 -12.15 23.24 -9.66
CA VAL A 170 -13.49 22.69 -9.39
C VAL A 170 -14.17 23.47 -8.28
N ASN A 171 -13.46 23.72 -7.16
CA ASN A 171 -13.99 24.50 -6.04
C ASN A 171 -14.36 25.92 -6.44
N LYS A 172 -13.56 26.56 -7.28
CA LYS A 172 -13.88 27.90 -7.80
C LYS A 172 -15.16 27.90 -8.65
N PHE A 173 -15.38 26.83 -9.44
CA PHE A 173 -16.59 26.69 -10.26
C PHE A 173 -17.83 26.37 -9.40
N ILE A 174 -17.72 25.39 -8.48
CA ILE A 174 -18.82 25.00 -7.58
C ILE A 174 -19.11 26.07 -6.53
N GLY A 175 -18.09 26.81 -6.12
CA GLY A 175 -18.20 27.94 -5.19
C GLY A 175 -19.13 29.06 -5.65
N LEU A 176 -19.41 29.15 -6.99
CA LEU A 176 -20.44 30.04 -7.52
C LEU A 176 -21.86 29.66 -7.01
N PHE A 177 -22.06 28.43 -6.61
CA PHE A 177 -23.30 27.91 -6.04
C PHE A 177 -23.30 27.87 -4.49
N GLY A 178 -22.23 28.39 -3.87
CA GLY A 178 -22.08 28.45 -2.41
C GLY A 178 -21.73 27.11 -1.74
N ILE A 179 -21.24 26.13 -2.52
CA ILE A 179 -20.88 24.79 -2.05
C ILE A 179 -19.41 24.52 -2.36
N SER A 180 -18.72 23.74 -1.51
CA SER A 180 -17.36 23.28 -1.78
C SER A 180 -17.32 21.77 -2.04
N LEU A 181 -16.27 21.31 -2.71
CA LEU A 181 -16.06 19.89 -2.99
C LEU A 181 -15.89 19.08 -1.69
N GLU A 182 -15.20 19.67 -0.71
CA GLU A 182 -15.03 19.09 0.62
C GLU A 182 -16.36 18.90 1.34
N GLN A 183 -17.30 19.85 1.21
CA GLN A 183 -18.65 19.70 1.76
C GLN A 183 -19.42 18.57 1.08
N ILE A 184 -19.31 18.45 -0.24
CA ILE A 184 -19.94 17.33 -0.98
C ILE A 184 -19.38 16.00 -0.49
N PHE A 185 -18.06 15.88 -0.39
CA PHE A 185 -17.41 14.67 0.10
C PHE A 185 -17.73 14.36 1.55
N SER A 186 -17.80 15.38 2.43
CA SER A 186 -18.16 15.16 3.82
C SER A 186 -19.54 14.48 3.98
N TYR A 187 -20.50 14.83 3.16
CA TYR A 187 -21.83 14.18 3.18
C TYR A 187 -21.83 12.80 2.52
N ILE A 188 -21.13 12.63 1.40
CA ILE A 188 -21.07 11.33 0.69
C ILE A 188 -20.37 10.27 1.55
N PHE A 189 -19.29 10.65 2.21
CA PHE A 189 -18.47 9.73 3.01
C PHE A 189 -18.86 9.70 4.51
N ALA A 190 -19.79 10.55 4.97
CA ALA A 190 -20.30 10.54 6.34
C ALA A 190 -20.73 9.13 6.84
N PRO A 191 -21.41 8.29 6.05
CA PRO A 191 -21.77 6.94 6.49
C PRO A 191 -20.56 6.10 6.92
N PHE A 192 -19.40 6.26 6.27
CA PHE A 192 -18.17 5.55 6.64
C PHE A 192 -17.67 6.00 8.00
N GLY A 193 -17.65 7.32 8.28
CA GLY A 193 -17.32 7.85 9.60
C GLY A 193 -18.23 7.29 10.71
N PHE A 194 -19.54 7.20 10.44
CA PHE A 194 -20.49 6.58 11.37
C PHE A 194 -20.16 5.09 11.63
N PHE A 195 -19.85 4.30 10.58
CA PHE A 195 -19.45 2.89 10.74
C PHE A 195 -18.12 2.71 11.47
N MET A 196 -17.23 3.72 11.42
CA MET A 196 -15.98 3.75 12.19
C MET A 196 -16.20 4.10 13.66
N GLY A 197 -17.43 4.42 14.09
CA GLY A 197 -17.77 4.73 15.47
C GLY A 197 -17.51 6.18 15.86
N LEU A 198 -17.41 7.08 14.90
CA LEU A 198 -17.27 8.52 15.15
C LEU A 198 -18.61 9.16 15.44
N GLU A 199 -18.64 10.27 16.18
CA GLU A 199 -19.85 10.95 16.59
C GLU A 199 -19.86 12.45 16.23
N GLY A 200 -21.03 12.99 15.99
CA GLY A 200 -21.24 14.42 15.79
C GLY A 200 -20.49 15.03 14.62
N SER A 201 -19.74 16.10 14.87
CA SER A 201 -18.97 16.82 13.83
C SER A 201 -17.78 16.04 13.28
N GLU A 202 -17.28 15.03 14.01
CA GLU A 202 -16.15 14.20 13.59
C GLU A 202 -16.51 13.35 12.36
N ILE A 203 -17.77 12.92 12.23
CA ILE A 203 -18.29 12.18 11.07
C ILE A 203 -18.11 12.98 9.78
N LEU A 204 -18.45 14.27 9.79
CA LEU A 204 -18.35 15.13 8.62
C LEU A 204 -16.90 15.49 8.31
N MET A 205 -16.07 15.67 9.34
CA MET A 205 -14.64 15.93 9.19
C MET A 205 -13.93 14.74 8.56
N GLU A 206 -14.18 13.53 9.06
CA GLU A 206 -13.63 12.30 8.49
C GLU A 206 -14.16 12.04 7.08
N GLY A 207 -15.45 12.31 6.84
CA GLY A 207 -16.03 12.23 5.50
C GLY A 207 -15.32 13.13 4.49
N SER A 208 -14.93 14.33 4.89
CA SER A 208 -14.15 15.23 4.02
C SER A 208 -12.73 14.71 3.76
N LEU A 209 -12.07 14.12 4.77
CA LEU A 209 -10.75 13.53 4.65
C LEU A 209 -10.73 12.27 3.76
N LEU A 210 -11.77 11.43 3.86
CA LEU A 210 -11.88 10.23 3.01
C LEU A 210 -12.15 10.56 1.54
N GLY A 211 -12.75 11.73 1.27
CA GLY A 211 -13.09 12.16 -0.08
C GLY A 211 -12.06 13.04 -0.76
N SER A 212 -11.11 13.60 -0.01
CA SER A 212 -10.04 14.47 -0.53
C SER A 212 -8.77 13.68 -0.81
#